data_725c3abf32d9933034dbd1c3bf104102
#
_entry.id   725c3abf32d9933034dbd1c3bf104102
#
_cell.length_a   1.000
_cell.length_b   1.000
_cell.length_c   1.000
_cell.angle_alpha   90.00
_cell.angle_beta   90.00
_cell.angle_gamma   90.00
#
_symmetry.space_group_name_H-M   'P 1'
#
loop_
_entity.id
_entity.type
_entity.pdbx_description
1 polymer ?
#
loop_
_entity_poly.entity_id
_entity_poly.type
_entity_poly.pdbx_seq_one_letter_code
_entity_poly.pdbx_strand_id
1 'polypeptide(L)'
;AGAAEGAFRYSEYADIFSRARKEGLGLTVHAGEDEGHESVREVVEHLDPDRVGHGVRASEDMKTMELIEKTGKVLEVCPTSNLNTGVLKDAGALRRVLSRFKEHGVKFTINTDGPEMLKTNLRGEIDFLLGEGILEKRDVLKANRVAFGASFIRKRRAE
;
A
#
# COMPACT_ATOMS: atom_id res chain seq x y z
N ALA A 1 1.95 2.10 11.56
CA ALA A 1 3.01 3.01 12.01
C ALA A 1 3.51 3.79 10.81
N GLY A 2 3.70 5.08 10.96
CA GLY A 2 4.26 5.99 9.96
C GLY A 2 5.23 6.93 10.67
N ALA A 3 6.40 7.11 10.09
CA ALA A 3 7.42 8.06 10.47
C ALA A 3 8.22 8.39 9.22
N ALA A 4 9.19 9.30 9.31
CA ALA A 4 10.12 9.52 8.20
C ALA A 4 10.86 8.21 7.90
N GLU A 5 10.65 7.66 6.71
CA GLU A 5 11.38 6.49 6.24
C GLU A 5 12.89 6.78 6.31
N GLY A 6 13.71 5.76 6.52
CA GLY A 6 15.16 5.90 6.65
C GLY A 6 15.67 6.45 7.99
N ALA A 7 14.79 6.97 8.86
CA ALA A 7 15.18 7.45 10.18
C ALA A 7 15.51 6.32 11.19
N PHE A 8 15.13 5.09 10.88
CA PHE A 8 15.29 3.91 11.74
C PHE A 8 15.32 2.63 10.92
N ARG A 9 15.78 1.54 11.51
CA ARG A 9 15.71 0.21 10.91
C ARG A 9 14.42 -0.49 11.32
N TYR A 10 13.65 -0.99 10.36
CA TYR A 10 12.42 -1.70 10.64
C TYR A 10 12.62 -2.95 11.49
N SER A 11 13.75 -3.66 11.31
CA SER A 11 14.10 -4.84 12.08
C SER A 11 14.16 -4.61 13.61
N GLU A 12 14.44 -3.38 14.06
CA GLU A 12 14.46 -3.02 15.49
C GLU A 12 13.07 -3.09 16.15
N TYR A 13 12.02 -3.06 15.36
CA TYR A 13 10.63 -3.11 15.82
C TYR A 13 9.98 -4.49 15.71
N ALA A 14 10.72 -5.52 15.27
CA ALA A 14 10.21 -6.87 15.05
C ALA A 14 9.51 -7.44 16.28
N ASP A 15 10.06 -7.25 17.47
CA ASP A 15 9.46 -7.74 18.72
C ASP A 15 8.13 -7.05 19.04
N ILE A 16 8.00 -5.76 18.77
CA ILE A 16 6.77 -4.99 19.00
C ILE A 16 5.68 -5.51 18.04
N PHE A 17 6.00 -5.70 16.76
CA PHE A 17 5.08 -6.22 15.77
C PHE A 17 4.65 -7.66 16.09
N SER A 18 5.62 -8.51 16.50
CA SER A 18 5.34 -9.87 16.95
C SER A 18 4.37 -9.91 18.15
N ARG A 19 4.57 -9.05 19.14
CA ARG A 19 3.67 -8.93 20.30
C ARG A 19 2.28 -8.46 19.89
N ALA A 20 2.20 -7.41 19.05
CA ALA A 20 0.92 -6.89 18.57
C ALA A 20 0.13 -7.97 17.80
N ARG A 21 0.81 -8.77 16.98
CA ARG A 21 0.18 -9.91 16.29
C ARG A 21 -0.32 -10.98 17.25
N LYS A 22 0.43 -11.32 18.31
CA LYS A 22 -0.03 -12.27 19.36
C LYS A 22 -1.29 -11.81 20.08
N GLU A 23 -1.44 -10.49 20.22
CA GLU A 23 -2.67 -9.87 20.78
C GLU A 23 -3.82 -9.79 19.77
N GLY A 24 -3.65 -10.33 18.55
CA GLY A 24 -4.67 -10.36 17.50
C GLY A 24 -4.92 -9.03 16.81
N LEU A 25 -3.95 -8.10 16.88
CA LEU A 25 -4.03 -6.82 16.18
C LEU A 25 -3.68 -6.98 14.70
N GLY A 26 -4.37 -6.23 13.85
CA GLY A 26 -3.97 -6.04 12.47
C GLY A 26 -2.78 -5.06 12.38
N LEU A 27 -1.84 -5.33 11.49
CA LEU A 27 -0.59 -4.61 11.38
C LEU A 27 -0.48 -3.90 10.05
N THR A 28 -0.20 -2.59 10.08
CA THR A 28 0.15 -1.82 8.88
C THR A 28 1.31 -0.89 9.20
N VAL A 29 2.17 -0.65 8.21
CA VAL A 29 3.36 0.18 8.33
C VAL A 29 3.68 0.82 6.99
N HIS A 30 4.14 2.08 7.00
CA HIS A 30 4.57 2.76 5.79
C HIS A 30 5.95 2.26 5.36
N ALA A 31 6.11 1.99 4.07
CA ALA A 31 7.39 1.69 3.43
C ALA A 31 7.30 1.89 1.91
N GLY A 32 8.41 2.24 1.28
CA GLY A 32 8.46 2.43 -0.17
C GLY A 32 7.68 3.65 -0.65
N GLU A 33 7.67 4.69 0.13
CA GLU A 33 7.25 6.04 -0.22
C GLU A 33 8.48 6.90 -0.48
N ASP A 34 9.18 7.31 0.56
CA ASP A 34 10.39 8.15 0.46
C ASP A 34 11.64 7.30 0.19
N GLU A 35 11.74 6.13 0.82
CA GLU A 35 12.82 5.18 0.61
C GLU A 35 12.53 4.21 -0.55
N GLY A 36 13.58 3.52 -1.01
CA GLY A 36 13.50 2.57 -2.12
C GLY A 36 12.69 1.29 -1.84
N HIS A 37 12.65 0.41 -2.82
CA HIS A 37 11.99 -0.90 -2.70
C HIS A 37 12.59 -1.78 -1.58
N GLU A 38 13.81 -1.49 -1.15
CA GLU A 38 14.48 -2.18 -0.05
C GLU A 38 13.72 -2.01 1.27
N SER A 39 13.17 -0.81 1.52
CA SER A 39 12.36 -0.56 2.72
C SER A 39 11.13 -1.45 2.77
N VAL A 40 10.47 -1.65 1.61
CA VAL A 40 9.32 -2.56 1.49
C VAL A 40 9.74 -4.00 1.79
N ARG A 41 10.88 -4.42 1.28
CA ARG A 41 11.41 -5.77 1.53
C ARG A 41 11.71 -5.97 3.01
N GLU A 42 12.43 -5.03 3.64
CA GLU A 42 12.77 -5.07 5.06
C GLU A 42 11.52 -5.17 5.94
N VAL A 43 10.48 -4.38 5.62
CA VAL A 43 9.20 -4.43 6.31
C VAL A 43 8.53 -5.81 6.18
N VAL A 44 8.47 -6.36 4.98
CA VAL A 44 7.83 -7.66 4.75
C VAL A 44 8.58 -8.79 5.44
N GLU A 45 9.92 -8.76 5.41
CA GLU A 45 10.76 -9.82 5.95
C GLU A 45 10.86 -9.77 7.49
N HIS A 46 10.88 -8.59 8.10
CA HIS A 46 11.12 -8.43 9.53
C HIS A 46 9.88 -8.14 10.35
N LEU A 47 8.91 -7.40 9.81
CA LEU A 47 7.71 -7.01 10.56
C LEU A 47 6.48 -7.84 10.19
N ASP A 48 6.50 -8.48 9.03
CA ASP A 48 5.40 -9.31 8.53
C ASP A 48 4.01 -8.63 8.63
N PRO A 49 3.84 -7.37 8.17
CA PRO A 49 2.57 -6.66 8.31
C PRO A 49 1.48 -7.30 7.45
N ASP A 50 0.21 -7.02 7.75
CA ASP A 50 -0.91 -7.41 6.89
C ASP A 50 -1.00 -6.50 5.67
N ARG A 51 -0.66 -5.21 5.86
CA ARG A 51 -0.65 -4.19 4.81
C ARG A 51 0.59 -3.32 4.92
N VAL A 52 1.01 -2.76 3.78
CA VAL A 52 2.11 -1.80 3.67
C VAL A 52 1.54 -0.48 3.13
N GLY A 53 1.67 0.60 3.90
CA GLY A 53 1.29 1.94 3.46
C GLY A 53 2.15 2.35 2.27
N HIS A 54 1.53 2.94 1.26
CA HIS A 54 2.09 3.31 -0.04
C HIS A 54 2.67 2.12 -0.81
N GLY A 55 3.90 1.74 -0.54
CA GLY A 55 4.59 0.62 -1.19
C GLY A 55 4.89 0.85 -2.68
N VAL A 56 4.79 2.08 -3.20
CA VAL A 56 4.86 2.37 -4.64
C VAL A 56 6.22 2.06 -5.24
N ARG A 57 7.30 2.22 -4.43
CA ARG A 57 8.67 1.89 -4.83
C ARG A 57 8.91 0.40 -5.03
N ALA A 58 8.05 -0.48 -4.48
CA ALA A 58 8.11 -1.91 -4.76
C ALA A 58 8.05 -2.21 -6.27
N SER A 59 7.39 -1.34 -7.05
CA SER A 59 7.32 -1.48 -8.50
C SER A 59 8.69 -1.37 -9.20
N GLU A 60 9.73 -0.89 -8.55
CA GLU A 60 11.06 -0.70 -9.11
C GLU A 60 11.87 -2.01 -9.15
N ASP A 61 11.52 -3.00 -8.32
CA ASP A 61 12.23 -4.27 -8.24
C ASP A 61 11.30 -5.48 -8.34
N MET A 62 11.61 -6.38 -9.27
CA MET A 62 10.82 -7.59 -9.53
C MET A 62 10.79 -8.53 -8.30
N LYS A 63 11.93 -8.71 -7.63
CA LYS A 63 12.02 -9.62 -6.47
C LYS A 63 11.18 -9.12 -5.29
N THR A 64 11.08 -7.82 -5.13
CA THR A 64 10.22 -7.20 -4.12
C THR A 64 8.75 -7.42 -4.45
N MET A 65 8.34 -7.28 -5.71
CA MET A 65 6.96 -7.57 -6.13
C MET A 65 6.61 -9.05 -5.96
N GLU A 66 7.51 -9.97 -6.32
CA GLU A 66 7.36 -11.41 -6.11
C GLU A 66 7.23 -11.77 -4.62
N LEU A 67 8.01 -11.12 -3.74
CA LEU A 67 7.92 -11.30 -2.30
C LEU A 67 6.54 -10.87 -1.77
N ILE A 68 6.05 -9.69 -2.18
CA ILE A 68 4.73 -9.17 -1.80
C ILE A 68 3.62 -10.12 -2.27
N GLU A 69 3.66 -10.55 -3.52
CA GLU A 69 2.69 -11.46 -4.10
C GLU A 69 2.67 -12.80 -3.35
N LYS A 70 3.83 -13.42 -3.18
CA LYS A 70 4.01 -14.71 -2.50
C LYS A 70 3.56 -14.67 -1.04
N THR A 71 3.82 -13.58 -0.33
CA THR A 71 3.42 -13.38 1.07
C THR A 71 1.99 -12.87 1.23
N GLY A 72 1.35 -12.50 0.11
CA GLY A 72 -0.04 -12.05 0.08
C GLY A 72 -0.28 -10.68 0.69
N LYS A 73 0.78 -9.88 0.91
CA LYS A 73 0.67 -8.53 1.48
C LYS A 73 -0.11 -7.61 0.56
N VAL A 74 -0.73 -6.59 1.15
CA VAL A 74 -1.55 -5.62 0.42
C VAL A 74 -0.90 -4.25 0.53
N LEU A 75 -0.72 -3.57 -0.61
CA LEU A 75 -0.21 -2.21 -0.65
C LEU A 75 -1.36 -1.19 -0.55
N GLU A 76 -1.19 -0.16 0.27
CA GLU A 76 -2.19 0.91 0.47
C GLU A 76 -1.80 2.13 -0.37
N VAL A 77 -2.04 2.07 -1.69
CA VAL A 77 -1.64 3.13 -2.62
C VAL A 77 -2.49 4.38 -2.42
N CYS A 78 -1.82 5.54 -2.32
CA CYS A 78 -2.41 6.85 -2.08
C CYS A 78 -2.11 7.79 -3.27
N PRO A 79 -2.90 7.76 -4.36
CA PRO A 79 -2.56 8.42 -5.62
C PRO A 79 -2.25 9.91 -5.48
N THR A 80 -3.18 10.68 -4.91
CA THR A 80 -3.02 12.14 -4.73
C THR A 80 -1.85 12.46 -3.81
N SER A 81 -1.66 11.71 -2.72
CA SER A 81 -0.54 11.89 -1.81
C SER A 81 0.79 11.68 -2.53
N ASN A 82 0.96 10.54 -3.18
CA ASN A 82 2.21 10.19 -3.86
C ASN A 82 2.59 11.14 -5.01
N LEU A 83 1.61 11.82 -5.62
CA LEU A 83 1.86 12.87 -6.61
C LEU A 83 2.21 14.20 -5.93
N ASN A 84 1.50 14.60 -4.89
CA ASN A 84 1.71 15.89 -4.23
C ASN A 84 3.01 15.94 -3.43
N THR A 85 3.44 14.82 -2.85
CA THR A 85 4.73 14.70 -2.16
C THR A 85 5.91 14.60 -3.13
N GLY A 86 5.63 14.37 -4.42
CA GLY A 86 6.67 14.21 -5.44
C GLY A 86 7.31 12.82 -5.48
N VAL A 87 6.82 11.88 -4.68
CA VAL A 87 7.24 10.46 -4.72
C VAL A 87 7.04 9.89 -6.12
N LEU A 88 5.93 10.23 -6.75
CA LEU A 88 5.68 9.95 -8.15
C LEU A 88 5.60 11.28 -8.91
N LYS A 89 6.37 11.37 -10.00
CA LYS A 89 6.53 12.61 -10.77
C LYS A 89 5.23 13.10 -11.42
N ASP A 90 4.43 12.18 -11.94
CA ASP A 90 3.23 12.49 -12.73
C ASP A 90 2.28 11.27 -12.81
N ALA A 91 1.10 11.49 -13.38
CA ALA A 91 0.10 10.46 -13.61
C ALA A 91 0.63 9.29 -14.46
N GLY A 92 1.57 9.55 -15.37
CA GLY A 92 2.23 8.51 -16.17
C GLY A 92 3.10 7.58 -15.31
N ALA A 93 3.81 8.14 -14.32
CA ALA A 93 4.57 7.34 -13.35
C ALA A 93 3.63 6.45 -12.51
N LEU A 94 2.53 7.01 -12.00
CA LEU A 94 1.51 6.25 -11.27
C LEU A 94 0.91 5.13 -12.14
N ARG A 95 0.62 5.41 -13.42
CA ARG A 95 0.14 4.38 -14.36
C ARG A 95 1.13 3.24 -14.49
N ARG A 96 2.42 3.52 -14.64
CA ARG A 96 3.47 2.49 -14.73
C ARG A 96 3.53 1.63 -13.47
N VAL A 97 3.49 2.25 -12.29
CA VAL A 97 3.47 1.55 -11.00
C VAL A 97 2.28 0.57 -10.93
N LEU A 98 1.07 1.06 -11.15
CA LEU A 98 -0.13 0.23 -11.05
C LEU A 98 -0.22 -0.84 -12.14
N SER A 99 0.29 -0.57 -13.34
CA SER A 99 0.40 -1.59 -14.39
C SER A 99 1.33 -2.72 -13.96
N ARG A 100 2.51 -2.40 -13.44
CA ARG A 100 3.44 -3.43 -12.92
C ARG A 100 2.83 -4.24 -11.78
N PHE A 101 2.14 -3.61 -10.86
CA PHE A 101 1.44 -4.34 -9.78
C PHE A 101 0.39 -5.30 -10.34
N LYS A 102 -0.39 -4.88 -11.34
CA LYS A 102 -1.38 -5.75 -12.00
C LYS A 102 -0.73 -6.92 -12.73
N GLU A 103 0.36 -6.67 -13.45
CA GLU A 103 1.12 -7.68 -14.20
C GLU A 103 1.73 -8.75 -13.30
N HIS A 104 2.22 -8.35 -12.12
CA HIS A 104 2.86 -9.25 -11.15
C HIS A 104 1.92 -9.76 -10.04
N GLY A 105 0.61 -9.54 -10.16
CA GLY A 105 -0.36 -10.06 -9.19
C GLY A 105 -0.33 -9.41 -7.81
N VAL A 106 0.41 -8.29 -7.65
CA VAL A 106 0.49 -7.53 -6.40
C VAL A 106 -0.88 -6.96 -6.06
N LYS A 107 -1.36 -7.24 -4.85
CA LYS A 107 -2.62 -6.72 -4.34
C LYS A 107 -2.43 -5.30 -3.83
N PHE A 108 -3.33 -4.40 -4.22
CA PHE A 108 -3.35 -3.04 -3.71
C PHE A 108 -4.76 -2.55 -3.45
N THR A 109 -4.85 -1.52 -2.63
CA THR A 109 -6.07 -0.76 -2.34
C THR A 109 -5.87 0.70 -2.78
N ILE A 110 -6.98 1.44 -2.91
CA ILE A 110 -6.97 2.88 -3.21
C ILE A 110 -7.31 3.60 -1.91
N ASN A 111 -6.44 4.52 -1.50
CA ASN A 111 -6.53 5.21 -0.22
C ASN A 111 -6.28 6.71 -0.41
N THR A 112 -6.60 7.50 0.60
CA THR A 112 -6.52 8.97 0.56
C THR A 112 -5.31 9.52 1.31
N ASP A 113 -4.69 8.72 2.20
CA ASP A 113 -3.71 9.18 3.19
C ASP A 113 -4.31 10.28 4.09
N GLY A 114 -3.88 11.52 3.99
CA GLY A 114 -4.37 12.67 4.73
C GLY A 114 -5.46 13.47 3.97
N PRO A 115 -6.73 13.01 3.90
CA PRO A 115 -7.72 13.55 2.97
C PRO A 115 -8.02 15.05 3.18
N GLU A 116 -8.01 15.52 4.41
CA GLU A 116 -8.26 16.93 4.72
C GLU A 116 -7.11 17.83 4.28
N MET A 117 -5.87 17.40 4.52
CA MET A 117 -4.66 18.13 4.13
C MET A 117 -4.50 18.13 2.60
N LEU A 118 -4.78 17.03 1.95
CA LEU A 118 -4.64 16.82 0.51
C LEU A 118 -5.89 17.28 -0.26
N LYS A 119 -6.96 17.69 0.44
CA LYS A 119 -8.25 18.11 -0.13
C LYS A 119 -8.83 17.08 -1.10
N THR A 120 -8.73 15.81 -0.73
CA THR A 120 -9.21 14.67 -1.51
C THR A 120 -10.17 13.81 -0.70
N ASN A 121 -10.78 12.86 -1.35
CA ASN A 121 -11.58 11.80 -0.72
C ASN A 121 -11.53 10.56 -1.62
N LEU A 122 -11.96 9.42 -1.10
CA LEU A 122 -11.87 8.15 -1.83
C LEU A 122 -12.54 8.20 -3.21
N ARG A 123 -13.66 8.91 -3.34
CA ARG A 123 -14.33 9.07 -4.63
C ARG A 123 -13.47 9.88 -5.59
N GLY A 124 -12.88 10.98 -5.13
CA GLY A 124 -11.97 11.80 -5.93
C GLY A 124 -10.75 11.02 -6.43
N GLU A 125 -10.17 10.17 -5.58
CA GLU A 125 -9.08 9.27 -5.98
C GLU A 125 -9.52 8.32 -7.11
N ILE A 126 -10.70 7.73 -6.98
CA ILE A 126 -11.26 6.82 -7.99
C ILE A 126 -11.57 7.56 -9.28
N ASP A 127 -12.23 8.73 -9.19
CA ASP A 127 -12.60 9.53 -10.36
C ASP A 127 -11.34 10.01 -11.11
N PHE A 128 -10.28 10.40 -10.39
CA PHE A 128 -8.98 10.73 -10.96
C PHE A 128 -8.36 9.54 -11.70
N LEU A 129 -8.28 8.37 -11.06
CA LEU A 129 -7.67 7.17 -11.67
C LEU A 129 -8.42 6.71 -12.93
N LEU A 130 -9.75 6.82 -12.94
CA LEU A 130 -10.58 6.48 -14.09
C LEU A 130 -10.48 7.55 -15.19
N GLY A 131 -10.54 8.84 -14.81
CA GLY A 131 -10.48 9.97 -15.73
C GLY A 131 -9.16 10.05 -16.48
N GLU A 132 -8.06 9.79 -15.80
CA GLU A 132 -6.72 9.71 -16.41
C GLU A 132 -6.48 8.38 -17.14
N GLY A 133 -7.42 7.44 -17.13
CA GLY A 133 -7.27 6.12 -17.73
C GLY A 133 -6.13 5.29 -17.11
N ILE A 134 -5.79 5.55 -15.84
CA ILE A 134 -4.77 4.80 -15.09
C ILE A 134 -5.31 3.43 -14.71
N LEU A 135 -6.56 3.38 -14.28
CA LEU A 135 -7.30 2.17 -13.98
C LEU A 135 -8.60 2.11 -14.78
N GLU A 136 -9.08 0.91 -15.03
CA GLU A 136 -10.42 0.65 -15.54
C GLU A 136 -11.39 0.35 -14.38
N LYS A 137 -12.70 0.42 -14.63
CA LYS A 137 -13.74 0.10 -13.63
C LYS A 137 -13.54 -1.28 -12.99
N ARG A 138 -13.12 -2.27 -13.78
CA ARG A 138 -12.81 -3.63 -13.26
C ARG A 138 -11.66 -3.64 -12.27
N ASP A 139 -10.64 -2.80 -12.47
CA ASP A 139 -9.48 -2.68 -11.59
C ASP A 139 -9.90 -2.05 -10.25
N VAL A 140 -10.71 -1.00 -10.30
CA VAL A 140 -11.29 -0.37 -9.09
C VAL A 140 -12.13 -1.36 -8.29
N LEU A 141 -12.99 -2.13 -8.96
CA LEU A 141 -13.79 -3.17 -8.29
C LEU A 141 -12.90 -4.24 -7.65
N LYS A 142 -11.79 -4.62 -8.31
CA LYS A 142 -10.81 -5.55 -7.74
C LYS A 142 -10.13 -4.94 -6.50
N ALA A 143 -9.65 -3.70 -6.59
CA ALA A 143 -9.03 -2.99 -5.46
C ALA A 143 -10.00 -2.87 -4.27
N ASN A 144 -11.27 -2.56 -4.50
CA ASN A 144 -12.30 -2.52 -3.45
C ASN A 144 -12.51 -3.89 -2.79
N ARG A 145 -12.56 -4.98 -3.55
CA ARG A 145 -12.65 -6.34 -2.98
C ARG A 145 -11.43 -6.67 -2.12
N VAL A 146 -10.23 -6.26 -2.56
CA VAL A 146 -9.00 -6.39 -1.77
C VAL A 146 -9.14 -5.60 -0.47
N ALA A 147 -9.61 -4.35 -0.51
CA ALA A 147 -9.80 -3.50 0.67
C ALA A 147 -10.75 -4.13 1.69
N PHE A 148 -11.90 -4.68 1.24
CA PHE A 148 -12.81 -5.41 2.12
C PHE A 148 -12.17 -6.65 2.75
N GLY A 149 -11.36 -7.39 1.99
CA GLY A 149 -10.66 -8.58 2.47
C GLY A 149 -9.55 -8.26 3.47
N ALA A 150 -8.84 -7.15 3.27
CA ALA A 150 -7.73 -6.68 4.09
C ALA A 150 -8.16 -5.81 5.28
N SER A 151 -9.46 -5.54 5.45
CA SER A 151 -10.00 -4.73 6.54
C SER A 151 -9.74 -5.37 7.90
N PHE A 152 -9.30 -4.58 8.88
CA PHE A 152 -9.17 -4.99 10.28
C PHE A 152 -10.51 -4.95 11.04
N ILE A 153 -11.57 -4.42 10.44
CA ILE A 153 -12.92 -4.47 11.02
C ILE A 153 -13.40 -5.91 10.97
N ARG A 154 -13.56 -6.52 12.14
CA ARG A 154 -14.11 -7.88 12.24
C ARG A 154 -15.52 -7.86 11.64
N LYS A 155 -15.74 -8.65 10.59
CA LYS A 155 -17.09 -8.90 10.10
C LYS A 155 -17.88 -9.48 11.26
N ARG A 156 -18.95 -8.80 11.74
CA ARG A 156 -19.93 -9.45 12.59
C ARG A 156 -20.40 -10.67 11.81
N ARG A 157 -20.17 -11.87 12.34
CA ARG A 157 -20.86 -13.06 11.85
C ARG A 157 -22.34 -12.73 11.97
N ALA A 158 -23.08 -12.75 10.88
CA ALA A 158 -24.52 -12.79 10.92
C ALA A 158 -24.87 -14.09 11.69
N GLU A 159 -25.41 -13.94 12.90
CA GLU A 159 -26.02 -15.02 13.66
C GLU A 159 -27.28 -15.47 12.95
#